data_56d09e4abb2501d4c2efc538368d3976
#
_entry.id   56d09e4abb2501d4c2efc538368d3976
#
_cell.length_a   1.000
_cell.length_b   1.000
_cell.length_c   1.000
_cell.angle_alpha   90.00
_cell.angle_beta   90.00
_cell.angle_gamma   90.00
#
_symmetry.space_group_name_H-M   'P 1'
#
loop_
_entity.id
_entity.type
_entity.pdbx_description
1 polymer ?
#
loop_
_entity_poly.entity_id
_entity_poly.type
_entity_poly.pdbx_seq_one_letter_code
_entity_poly.pdbx_strand_id
1 'polypeptide(L)'
;MLDSITDLRSLLKDPSLLATQAYVAGEWVDADDGGTFAVTNPARGDVICHVPDLGRAETARAIAAAQVAQKDWAARTAKERSQILRRWFDLMMANQDDLAAILTAEMGKPLAEAKGEIAYAASFIEWFAEEAKRVYGETIPGHMRDKRISVIKQPIGVVGSITPWNFPNAMITRKCGPALAAGCGFVARPASETPLSALALAV
;
A
#
# COMPACT_ATOMS: atom_id res chain seq x y z
N MET A 1 -14.80 24.88 7.76
CA MET A 1 -15.37 23.66 8.38
C MET A 1 -15.41 22.61 7.27
N LEU A 2 -14.78 21.44 7.44
CA LEU A 2 -14.71 20.42 6.38
C LEU A 2 -15.93 19.53 6.54
N ASP A 3 -17.01 19.83 5.84
CA ASP A 3 -18.30 19.19 6.07
C ASP A 3 -18.62 18.05 5.09
N SER A 4 -17.73 17.80 4.10
CA SER A 4 -17.95 16.76 3.09
C SER A 4 -16.65 16.36 2.40
N ILE A 5 -16.71 15.31 1.56
CA ILE A 5 -15.61 14.95 0.64
C ILE A 5 -15.24 16.11 -0.30
N THR A 6 -16.20 16.95 -0.66
CA THR A 6 -15.96 18.13 -1.51
C THR A 6 -15.05 19.12 -0.80
N ASP A 7 -15.27 19.35 0.50
CA ASP A 7 -14.43 20.24 1.30
C ASP A 7 -13.02 19.69 1.45
N LEU A 8 -12.88 18.40 1.78
CA LEU A 8 -11.58 17.75 1.85
C LEU A 8 -10.85 17.83 0.51
N ARG A 9 -11.55 17.53 -0.60
CA ARG A 9 -10.99 17.59 -1.95
C ARG A 9 -10.51 18.99 -2.32
N SER A 10 -11.19 20.04 -1.88
CA SER A 10 -10.80 21.43 -2.15
C SER A 10 -9.55 21.89 -1.41
N LEU A 11 -9.13 21.17 -0.37
CA LEU A 11 -7.90 21.46 0.38
C LEU A 11 -6.66 20.82 -0.24
N LEU A 12 -6.84 19.80 -1.06
CA LEU A 12 -5.73 19.07 -1.64
C LEU A 12 -5.13 19.83 -2.83
N LYS A 13 -3.83 19.83 -2.93
CA LYS A 13 -3.11 20.32 -4.11
C LYS A 13 -3.34 19.41 -5.30
N ASP A 14 -3.37 18.08 -5.04
CA ASP A 14 -3.75 17.05 -5.99
C ASP A 14 -5.04 16.33 -5.54
N PRO A 15 -6.21 16.78 -6.02
CA PRO A 15 -7.48 16.14 -5.68
C PRO A 15 -7.64 14.69 -6.13
N SER A 16 -6.79 14.21 -7.05
CA SER A 16 -6.83 12.80 -7.52
C SER A 16 -6.42 11.81 -6.44
N LEU A 17 -5.65 12.24 -5.45
CA LEU A 17 -5.25 11.43 -4.29
C LEU A 17 -6.44 11.00 -3.42
N LEU A 18 -7.57 11.70 -3.50
CA LEU A 18 -8.79 11.34 -2.78
C LEU A 18 -9.63 10.36 -3.61
N ALA A 19 -9.15 9.15 -3.74
CA ALA A 19 -9.88 8.05 -4.35
C ALA A 19 -10.89 7.43 -3.38
N THR A 20 -12.05 7.01 -3.89
CA THR A 20 -13.15 6.43 -3.11
C THR A 20 -13.58 5.05 -3.59
N GLN A 21 -12.98 4.53 -4.65
CA GLN A 21 -13.20 3.18 -5.16
C GLN A 21 -12.05 2.25 -4.75
N ALA A 22 -12.28 0.95 -4.76
CA ALA A 22 -11.23 -0.02 -4.53
C ALA A 22 -10.33 -0.16 -5.76
N TYR A 23 -9.03 -0.37 -5.54
CA TYR A 23 -8.06 -0.56 -6.61
C TYR A 23 -7.72 -2.03 -6.77
N VAL A 24 -8.10 -2.64 -7.91
CA VAL A 24 -7.87 -4.05 -8.19
C VAL A 24 -7.38 -4.22 -9.62
N ALA A 25 -6.27 -4.92 -9.81
CA ALA A 25 -5.73 -5.24 -11.13
C ALA A 25 -5.43 -4.03 -12.05
N GLY A 26 -5.12 -2.87 -11.45
CA GLY A 26 -4.87 -1.64 -12.21
C GLY A 26 -6.12 -0.79 -12.47
N GLU A 27 -7.27 -1.19 -11.97
CA GLU A 27 -8.55 -0.52 -12.18
C GLU A 27 -9.21 -0.12 -10.86
N TRP A 28 -9.98 0.99 -10.90
CA TRP A 28 -10.83 1.43 -9.81
C TRP A 28 -12.19 0.76 -9.95
N VAL A 29 -12.63 0.04 -8.93
CA VAL A 29 -13.84 -0.79 -8.97
C VAL A 29 -14.75 -0.54 -7.78
N ASP A 30 -16.05 -0.76 -8.00
CA ASP A 30 -17.07 -0.79 -6.97
C ASP A 30 -17.35 -2.24 -6.53
N ALA A 31 -18.15 -2.42 -5.47
CA ALA A 31 -18.63 -3.74 -5.07
C ALA A 31 -19.62 -4.29 -6.10
N ASP A 32 -19.59 -5.60 -6.36
CA ASP A 32 -20.45 -6.27 -7.36
C ASP A 32 -21.95 -6.07 -7.08
N ASP A 33 -22.31 -5.98 -5.80
CA ASP A 33 -23.69 -5.76 -5.34
C ASP A 33 -24.03 -4.28 -5.11
N GLY A 34 -23.07 -3.36 -5.38
CA GLY A 34 -23.19 -1.94 -5.10
C GLY A 34 -23.12 -1.59 -3.61
N GLY A 35 -22.74 -2.54 -2.75
CA GLY A 35 -22.60 -2.33 -1.31
C GLY A 35 -21.53 -1.30 -0.99
N THR A 36 -21.82 -0.42 -0.05
CA THR A 36 -20.88 0.62 0.43
C THR A 36 -20.97 0.79 1.93
N PHE A 37 -19.90 1.30 2.54
CA PHE A 37 -19.93 1.75 3.92
C PHE A 37 -19.41 3.18 4.04
N ALA A 38 -19.84 3.88 5.10
CA ALA A 38 -19.48 5.26 5.36
C ALA A 38 -18.10 5.35 5.99
N VAL A 39 -17.29 6.29 5.50
CA VAL A 39 -16.07 6.77 6.16
C VAL A 39 -16.40 8.05 6.89
N THR A 40 -16.13 8.10 8.19
CA THR A 40 -16.53 9.22 9.05
C THR A 40 -15.31 9.97 9.59
N ASN A 41 -15.49 11.27 9.82
CA ASN A 41 -14.53 12.08 10.56
C ASN A 41 -14.71 11.82 12.07
N PRO A 42 -13.74 11.24 12.78
CA PRO A 42 -13.92 10.86 14.18
C PRO A 42 -14.02 12.05 15.14
N ALA A 43 -13.55 13.23 14.74
CA ALA A 43 -13.62 14.43 15.57
C ALA A 43 -15.03 15.05 15.61
N ARG A 44 -15.85 14.78 14.56
CA ARG A 44 -17.16 15.41 14.41
C ARG A 44 -18.30 14.41 14.24
N GLY A 45 -17.99 13.19 13.78
CA GLY A 45 -18.96 12.13 13.50
C GLY A 45 -19.68 12.26 12.16
N ASP A 46 -19.35 13.27 11.35
CA ASP A 46 -19.93 13.44 10.01
C ASP A 46 -19.31 12.49 9.00
N VAL A 47 -20.09 12.12 7.99
CA VAL A 47 -19.66 11.24 6.90
C VAL A 47 -18.83 12.05 5.90
N ILE A 48 -17.59 11.61 5.66
CA ILE A 48 -16.72 12.17 4.63
C ILE A 48 -17.17 11.68 3.25
N CYS A 49 -17.30 10.36 3.09
CA CYS A 49 -17.73 9.71 1.85
C CYS A 49 -18.18 8.27 2.12
N HIS A 50 -18.57 7.58 1.05
CA HIS A 50 -18.78 6.12 1.05
C HIS A 50 -17.74 5.46 0.17
N VAL A 51 -17.29 4.28 0.57
CA VAL A 51 -16.37 3.43 -0.19
C VAL A 51 -16.99 2.05 -0.38
N PRO A 52 -16.59 1.27 -1.40
CA PRO A 52 -17.15 -0.05 -1.66
C PRO A 52 -16.89 -1.03 -0.51
N ASP A 53 -17.92 -1.81 -0.17
CA ASP A 53 -17.82 -2.92 0.78
C ASP A 53 -17.59 -4.24 0.01
N LEU A 54 -16.33 -4.50 -0.32
CA LEU A 54 -15.94 -5.66 -1.12
C LEU A 54 -16.02 -6.95 -0.30
N GLY A 55 -16.71 -7.93 -0.85
CA GLY A 55 -16.90 -9.23 -0.22
C GLY A 55 -15.81 -10.26 -0.58
N ARG A 56 -16.18 -11.52 -0.32
CA ARG A 56 -15.28 -12.66 -0.55
C ARG A 56 -14.95 -12.88 -2.03
N ALA A 57 -15.91 -12.65 -2.93
CA ALA A 57 -15.74 -12.88 -4.35
C ALA A 57 -14.73 -11.89 -4.94
N GLU A 58 -14.86 -10.60 -4.63
CA GLU A 58 -13.94 -9.55 -5.06
C GLU A 58 -12.54 -9.75 -4.46
N THR A 59 -12.45 -10.14 -3.20
CA THR A 59 -11.17 -10.47 -2.56
C THR A 59 -10.48 -11.63 -3.29
N ALA A 60 -11.22 -12.67 -3.67
CA ALA A 60 -10.68 -13.80 -4.42
C ALA A 60 -10.16 -13.35 -5.80
N ARG A 61 -10.88 -12.46 -6.50
CA ARG A 61 -10.43 -11.88 -7.77
C ARG A 61 -9.16 -11.03 -7.59
N ALA A 62 -9.09 -10.22 -6.54
CA ALA A 62 -7.89 -9.43 -6.25
C ALA A 62 -6.66 -10.31 -6.01
N ILE A 63 -6.82 -11.42 -5.27
CA ILE A 63 -5.75 -12.40 -5.06
C ILE A 63 -5.34 -13.07 -6.39
N ALA A 64 -6.31 -13.49 -7.20
CA ALA A 64 -6.03 -14.10 -8.50
C ALA A 64 -5.31 -13.13 -9.45
N ALA A 65 -5.73 -11.88 -9.49
CA ALA A 65 -5.06 -10.84 -10.28
C ALA A 65 -3.62 -10.60 -9.79
N ALA A 66 -3.41 -10.52 -8.48
CA ALA A 66 -2.10 -10.39 -7.90
C ALA A 66 -1.18 -11.60 -8.21
N GLN A 67 -1.73 -12.81 -8.27
CA GLN A 67 -0.98 -14.01 -8.68
C GLN A 67 -0.52 -13.95 -10.14
N VAL A 68 -1.34 -13.40 -11.02
CA VAL A 68 -0.97 -13.22 -12.43
C VAL A 68 0.12 -12.15 -12.56
N ALA A 69 -0.10 -10.97 -11.96
CA ALA A 69 0.83 -9.85 -12.02
C ALA A 69 2.18 -10.16 -11.34
N GLN A 70 2.18 -10.97 -10.30
CA GLN A 70 3.38 -11.35 -9.56
C GLN A 70 4.42 -12.05 -10.43
N LYS A 71 4.02 -12.79 -11.46
CA LYS A 71 4.95 -13.50 -12.35
C LYS A 71 5.87 -12.53 -13.11
N ASP A 72 5.30 -11.49 -13.71
CA ASP A 72 6.06 -10.44 -14.37
C ASP A 72 6.89 -9.63 -13.37
N TRP A 73 6.28 -9.28 -12.24
CA TRP A 73 6.97 -8.54 -11.18
C TRP A 73 8.18 -9.29 -10.63
N ALA A 74 8.06 -10.58 -10.38
CA ALA A 74 9.16 -11.44 -9.90
C ALA A 74 10.27 -11.60 -10.93
N ALA A 75 9.93 -11.58 -12.22
CA ALA A 75 10.89 -11.70 -13.31
C ALA A 75 11.73 -10.43 -13.51
N ARG A 76 11.28 -9.28 -13.01
CA ARG A 76 12.07 -8.03 -13.06
C ARG A 76 13.33 -8.16 -12.22
N THR A 77 14.39 -7.50 -12.66
CA THR A 77 15.62 -7.41 -11.88
C THR A 77 15.39 -6.68 -10.56
N ALA A 78 16.21 -6.96 -9.57
CA ALA A 78 16.19 -6.24 -8.30
C ALA A 78 16.34 -4.71 -8.48
N LYS A 79 17.15 -4.29 -9.47
CA LYS A 79 17.33 -2.87 -9.81
C LYS A 79 16.03 -2.23 -10.31
N GLU A 80 15.31 -2.88 -11.20
CA GLU A 80 14.03 -2.35 -11.72
C GLU A 80 12.99 -2.21 -10.61
N ARG A 81 12.84 -3.22 -9.74
CA ARG A 81 11.96 -3.14 -8.58
C ARG A 81 12.37 -2.01 -7.62
N SER A 82 13.67 -1.90 -7.34
CA SER A 82 14.24 -0.83 -6.52
C SER A 82 13.91 0.56 -7.07
N GLN A 83 14.04 0.78 -8.38
CA GLN A 83 13.73 2.06 -9.02
C GLN A 83 12.26 2.43 -8.93
N ILE A 84 11.35 1.46 -9.07
CA ILE A 84 9.91 1.69 -8.92
C ILE A 84 9.57 2.06 -7.47
N LEU A 85 10.11 1.34 -6.48
CA LEU A 85 9.92 1.66 -5.07
C LEU A 85 10.50 3.04 -4.72
N ARG A 86 11.68 3.39 -5.26
CA ARG A 86 12.28 4.72 -5.04
C ARG A 86 11.38 5.83 -5.59
N ARG A 87 10.84 5.66 -6.79
CA ARG A 87 9.88 6.62 -7.35
C ARG A 87 8.64 6.74 -6.47
N TRP A 88 8.13 5.65 -5.93
CA TRP A 88 7.00 5.70 -5.01
C TRP A 88 7.31 6.48 -3.74
N PHE A 89 8.48 6.26 -3.14
CA PHE A 89 8.95 7.10 -2.03
C PHE A 89 8.96 8.59 -2.39
N ASP A 90 9.55 8.95 -3.53
CA ASP A 90 9.64 10.34 -3.98
C ASP A 90 8.24 10.96 -4.17
N LEU A 91 7.28 10.21 -4.72
CA LEU A 91 5.88 10.64 -4.87
C LEU A 91 5.18 10.81 -3.51
N MET A 92 5.36 9.90 -2.57
CA MET A 92 4.80 10.04 -1.22
C MET A 92 5.31 11.31 -0.53
N MET A 93 6.61 11.60 -0.63
CA MET A 93 7.22 12.79 -0.02
C MET A 93 6.79 14.08 -0.74
N ALA A 94 6.63 14.06 -2.06
CA ALA A 94 6.13 15.21 -2.82
C ALA A 94 4.69 15.57 -2.46
N ASN A 95 3.87 14.57 -2.11
CA ASN A 95 2.45 14.73 -1.75
C ASN A 95 2.19 14.62 -0.24
N GLN A 96 3.22 14.80 0.59
CA GLN A 96 3.12 14.61 2.05
C GLN A 96 1.99 15.43 2.69
N ASP A 97 1.80 16.67 2.27
CA ASP A 97 0.78 17.56 2.81
C ASP A 97 -0.63 17.02 2.55
N ASP A 98 -0.89 16.59 1.33
CA ASP A 98 -2.20 16.07 0.89
C ASP A 98 -2.50 14.72 1.55
N LEU A 99 -1.53 13.81 1.56
CA LEU A 99 -1.67 12.52 2.25
C LEU A 99 -1.93 12.70 3.75
N ALA A 100 -1.27 13.67 4.39
CA ALA A 100 -1.49 13.99 5.79
C ALA A 100 -2.87 14.59 6.04
N ALA A 101 -3.39 15.42 5.12
CA ALA A 101 -4.74 15.99 5.22
C ALA A 101 -5.81 14.88 5.13
N ILE A 102 -5.67 13.94 4.19
CA ILE A 102 -6.56 12.78 4.07
C ILE A 102 -6.54 11.96 5.36
N LEU A 103 -5.35 11.64 5.86
CA LEU A 103 -5.16 10.87 7.09
C LEU A 103 -5.80 11.56 8.29
N THR A 104 -5.57 12.87 8.45
CA THR A 104 -6.18 13.65 9.54
C THR A 104 -7.70 13.63 9.46
N ALA A 105 -8.27 13.73 8.26
CA ALA A 105 -9.71 13.77 8.08
C ALA A 105 -10.40 12.46 8.49
N GLU A 106 -9.86 11.30 8.11
CA GLU A 106 -10.51 10.01 8.39
C GLU A 106 -10.10 9.38 9.72
N MET A 107 -8.90 9.70 10.26
CA MET A 107 -8.36 9.07 11.46
C MET A 107 -8.36 10.00 12.68
N GLY A 108 -8.40 11.31 12.48
CA GLY A 108 -8.41 12.30 13.57
C GLY A 108 -7.04 12.63 14.15
N LYS A 109 -5.93 12.11 13.58
CA LYS A 109 -4.57 12.44 13.99
C LYS A 109 -4.27 13.91 13.71
N PRO A 110 -3.65 14.68 14.64
CA PRO A 110 -3.22 16.03 14.38
C PRO A 110 -2.36 16.14 13.12
N LEU A 111 -2.56 17.18 12.31
CA LEU A 111 -1.91 17.31 11.00
C LEU A 111 -0.37 17.20 11.07
N ALA A 112 0.26 17.77 12.11
CA ALA A 112 1.70 17.67 12.31
C ALA A 112 2.18 16.23 12.53
N GLU A 113 1.41 15.44 13.29
CA GLU A 113 1.68 14.02 13.53
C GLU A 113 1.37 13.18 12.29
N ALA A 114 0.32 13.53 11.54
CA ALA A 114 -0.01 12.90 10.27
C ALA A 114 1.12 13.09 9.25
N LYS A 115 1.69 14.29 9.12
CA LYS A 115 2.89 14.53 8.30
C LYS A 115 4.08 13.67 8.75
N GLY A 116 4.28 13.54 10.04
CA GLY A 116 5.29 12.64 10.61
C GLY A 116 5.05 11.19 10.23
N GLU A 117 3.79 10.74 10.24
CA GLU A 117 3.44 9.38 9.80
C GLU A 117 3.72 9.17 8.32
N ILE A 118 3.39 10.14 7.44
CA ILE A 118 3.67 9.99 6.01
C ILE A 118 5.18 9.83 5.76
N ALA A 119 6.01 10.66 6.40
CA ALA A 119 7.47 10.52 6.30
C ALA A 119 7.96 9.16 6.82
N TYR A 120 7.41 8.70 7.94
CA TYR A 120 7.70 7.39 8.51
C TYR A 120 7.23 6.25 7.58
N ALA A 121 6.05 6.36 6.98
CA ALA A 121 5.54 5.40 6.01
C ALA A 121 6.43 5.34 4.76
N ALA A 122 6.83 6.48 4.24
CA ALA A 122 7.72 6.59 3.09
C ALA A 122 9.11 5.99 3.37
N SER A 123 9.63 6.14 4.59
CA SER A 123 10.94 5.60 4.96
C SER A 123 11.03 4.07 4.83
N PHE A 124 9.93 3.33 5.02
CA PHE A 124 9.91 1.89 4.74
C PHE A 124 10.07 1.60 3.25
N ILE A 125 9.40 2.38 2.38
CA ILE A 125 9.51 2.20 0.94
C ILE A 125 10.94 2.52 0.48
N GLU A 126 11.54 3.61 0.99
CA GLU A 126 12.94 3.96 0.72
C GLU A 126 13.89 2.83 1.14
N TRP A 127 13.78 2.39 2.40
CA TRP A 127 14.63 1.32 2.92
C TRP A 127 14.56 0.04 2.07
N PHE A 128 13.35 -0.40 1.76
CA PHE A 128 13.18 -1.63 0.97
C PHE A 128 13.46 -1.44 -0.52
N ALA A 129 13.43 -0.23 -1.06
CA ALA A 129 13.96 0.06 -2.38
C ALA A 129 15.47 -0.24 -2.45
N GLU A 130 16.20 0.08 -1.38
CA GLU A 130 17.65 -0.21 -1.29
C GLU A 130 17.91 -1.69 -0.99
N GLU A 131 17.16 -2.29 -0.07
CA GLU A 131 17.28 -3.70 0.30
C GLU A 131 16.86 -4.66 -0.82
N ALA A 132 16.03 -4.24 -1.78
CA ALA A 132 15.69 -5.05 -2.94
C ALA A 132 16.91 -5.63 -3.67
N LYS A 133 18.01 -4.87 -3.69
CA LYS A 133 19.28 -5.26 -4.33
C LYS A 133 20.15 -6.17 -3.48
N ARG A 134 19.76 -6.46 -2.23
CA ARG A 134 20.52 -7.26 -1.26
C ARG A 134 19.86 -8.59 -0.92
N VAL A 135 18.93 -9.05 -1.75
CA VAL A 135 18.31 -10.38 -1.61
C VAL A 135 19.32 -11.43 -2.12
N TYR A 136 20.35 -11.66 -1.32
CA TYR A 136 21.44 -12.56 -1.64
C TYR A 136 21.07 -14.03 -1.39
N GLY A 137 21.75 -14.94 -2.10
CA GLY A 137 21.80 -16.34 -1.80
C GLY A 137 23.06 -16.69 -1.00
N GLU A 138 23.29 -17.98 -0.86
CA GLU A 138 24.43 -18.54 -0.12
C GLU A 138 25.10 -19.64 -0.93
N THR A 139 26.42 -19.78 -0.77
CA THR A 139 27.16 -20.94 -1.23
C THR A 139 27.72 -21.67 -0.02
N ILE A 140 27.32 -22.93 0.16
CA ILE A 140 27.59 -23.71 1.35
C ILE A 140 28.52 -24.89 0.94
N PRO A 141 29.57 -25.23 1.73
CA PRO A 141 30.35 -26.42 1.52
C PRO A 141 29.48 -27.68 1.52
N GLY A 142 29.64 -28.51 0.53
CA GLY A 142 28.93 -29.80 0.43
C GLY A 142 29.45 -30.81 1.46
N HIS A 143 28.64 -31.83 1.75
CA HIS A 143 28.99 -32.98 2.58
C HIS A 143 29.99 -33.96 1.90
N MET A 144 30.23 -33.78 0.59
CA MET A 144 31.19 -34.52 -0.19
C MET A 144 32.14 -33.56 -0.90
N ARG A 145 33.34 -34.04 -1.25
CA ARG A 145 34.42 -33.23 -1.88
C ARG A 145 34.02 -32.66 -3.24
N ASP A 146 33.18 -33.38 -3.97
CA ASP A 146 32.70 -33.02 -5.31
C ASP A 146 31.39 -32.24 -5.32
N LYS A 147 30.85 -31.87 -4.16
CA LYS A 147 29.57 -31.17 -4.02
C LYS A 147 29.77 -29.73 -3.57
N ARG A 148 28.95 -28.87 -4.11
CA ARG A 148 28.71 -27.48 -3.67
C ARG A 148 27.20 -27.26 -3.58
N ILE A 149 26.75 -26.58 -2.54
CA ILE A 149 25.35 -26.27 -2.33
C ILE A 149 25.16 -24.77 -2.57
N SER A 150 24.26 -24.42 -3.48
CA SER A 150 23.85 -23.06 -3.71
C SER A 150 22.41 -22.90 -3.23
N VAL A 151 22.16 -21.86 -2.41
CA VAL A 151 20.84 -21.49 -1.92
C VAL A 151 20.47 -20.17 -2.57
N ILE A 152 19.28 -20.11 -3.17
CA ILE A 152 18.71 -18.88 -3.73
C ILE A 152 17.47 -18.51 -2.94
N LYS A 153 17.19 -17.21 -2.83
CA LYS A 153 15.94 -16.69 -2.26
C LYS A 153 14.97 -16.37 -3.38
N GLN A 154 13.73 -16.80 -3.23
CA GLN A 154 12.67 -16.60 -4.21
C GLN A 154 11.45 -15.97 -3.54
N PRO A 155 10.63 -15.16 -4.27
CA PRO A 155 9.38 -14.64 -3.74
C PRO A 155 8.41 -15.78 -3.41
N ILE A 156 7.69 -15.64 -2.31
CA ILE A 156 6.73 -16.67 -1.83
C ILE A 156 5.39 -16.64 -2.58
N GLY A 157 5.17 -15.67 -3.49
CA GLY A 157 3.91 -15.49 -4.21
C GLY A 157 3.21 -14.20 -3.83
N VAL A 158 1.94 -14.27 -3.43
CA VAL A 158 1.14 -13.11 -3.03
C VAL A 158 1.09 -12.97 -1.51
N VAL A 159 1.36 -11.79 -1.02
CA VAL A 159 1.29 -11.41 0.40
C VAL A 159 -0.03 -10.72 0.68
N GLY A 160 -0.80 -11.23 1.63
CA GLY A 160 -1.98 -10.56 2.18
C GLY A 160 -1.61 -9.68 3.38
N SER A 161 -2.20 -8.50 3.46
CA SER A 161 -2.01 -7.57 4.58
C SER A 161 -3.35 -7.06 5.10
N ILE A 162 -3.61 -7.28 6.38
CA ILE A 162 -4.75 -6.71 7.10
C ILE A 162 -4.16 -5.74 8.12
N THR A 163 -4.57 -4.48 8.07
CA THR A 163 -3.94 -3.41 8.86
C THR A 163 -4.93 -2.71 9.78
N PRO A 164 -4.49 -2.27 10.98
CA PRO A 164 -5.29 -1.46 11.87
C PRO A 164 -5.35 0.01 11.40
N TRP A 165 -6.23 0.78 12.03
CA TRP A 165 -6.53 2.19 11.73
C TRP A 165 -5.51 3.19 12.27
N ASN A 166 -4.73 2.84 13.28
CA ASN A 166 -3.93 3.80 14.07
C ASN A 166 -2.68 4.36 13.36
N PHE A 167 -2.18 3.67 12.33
CA PHE A 167 -1.13 4.13 11.41
C PHE A 167 -1.44 3.67 9.98
N PRO A 168 -2.48 4.23 9.36
CA PRO A 168 -3.05 3.68 8.12
C PRO A 168 -2.05 3.62 6.96
N ASN A 169 -1.15 4.60 6.82
CA ASN A 169 -0.11 4.56 5.79
C ASN A 169 1.06 3.66 6.19
N ALA A 170 1.62 3.85 7.39
CA ALA A 170 2.83 3.15 7.81
C ALA A 170 2.60 1.63 8.01
N MET A 171 1.40 1.21 8.41
CA MET A 171 1.09 -0.22 8.56
C MET A 171 1.01 -0.95 7.22
N ILE A 172 0.67 -0.26 6.14
CA ILE A 172 0.68 -0.81 4.79
C ILE A 172 2.10 -0.80 4.24
N THR A 173 2.78 0.34 4.24
CA THR A 173 4.09 0.49 3.59
C THR A 173 5.17 -0.41 4.18
N ARG A 174 5.18 -0.64 5.50
CA ARG A 174 6.11 -1.58 6.16
C ARG A 174 5.91 -3.05 5.76
N LYS A 175 4.76 -3.40 5.18
CA LYS A 175 4.45 -4.74 4.69
C LYS A 175 4.60 -4.84 3.17
N CYS A 176 4.07 -3.87 2.44
CA CYS A 176 4.17 -3.90 0.98
C CYS A 176 5.60 -3.60 0.49
N GLY A 177 6.33 -2.71 1.14
CA GLY A 177 7.73 -2.42 0.80
C GLY A 177 8.60 -3.67 0.68
N PRO A 178 8.77 -4.47 1.76
CA PRO A 178 9.55 -5.71 1.70
C PRO A 178 8.95 -6.76 0.77
N ALA A 179 7.61 -6.88 0.69
CA ALA A 179 6.95 -7.84 -0.20
C ALA A 179 7.26 -7.55 -1.66
N LEU A 180 7.08 -6.31 -2.10
CA LEU A 180 7.38 -5.88 -3.46
C LEU A 180 8.88 -5.92 -3.75
N ALA A 181 9.72 -5.50 -2.82
CA ALA A 181 11.19 -5.60 -2.95
C ALA A 181 11.65 -7.02 -3.22
N ALA A 182 11.07 -8.01 -2.53
CA ALA A 182 11.37 -9.42 -2.70
C ALA A 182 10.78 -10.04 -3.98
N GLY A 183 9.93 -9.32 -4.73
CA GLY A 183 9.29 -9.81 -5.95
C GLY A 183 7.93 -10.49 -5.72
N CYS A 184 7.31 -10.30 -4.55
CA CYS A 184 5.97 -10.79 -4.25
C CYS A 184 4.88 -9.88 -4.85
N GLY A 185 3.70 -10.46 -5.12
CA GLY A 185 2.46 -9.69 -5.27
C GLY A 185 1.95 -9.24 -3.90
N PHE A 186 1.01 -8.28 -3.88
CA PHE A 186 0.50 -7.73 -2.63
C PHE A 186 -0.98 -7.40 -2.71
N VAL A 187 -1.75 -7.81 -1.71
CA VAL A 187 -3.16 -7.47 -1.54
C VAL A 187 -3.33 -6.87 -0.14
N ALA A 188 -3.82 -5.65 -0.07
CA ALA A 188 -4.07 -4.94 1.20
C ALA A 188 -5.57 -4.87 1.50
N ARG A 189 -5.92 -5.16 2.76
CA ARG A 189 -7.21 -4.80 3.36
C ARG A 189 -6.93 -3.78 4.46
N PRO A 190 -7.21 -2.50 4.22
CA PRO A 190 -7.11 -1.47 5.26
C PRO A 190 -8.21 -1.66 6.32
N ALA A 191 -8.08 -0.96 7.45
CA ALA A 191 -9.15 -0.84 8.41
C ALA A 191 -10.35 -0.10 7.78
N SER A 192 -11.56 -0.48 8.18
CA SER A 192 -12.79 0.15 7.68
C SER A 192 -12.89 1.63 8.07
N GLU A 193 -12.22 2.01 9.15
CA GLU A 193 -12.16 3.39 9.64
C GLU A 193 -11.26 4.30 8.79
N THR A 194 -10.25 3.73 8.11
CA THR A 194 -9.21 4.51 7.43
C THR A 194 -8.86 3.97 6.03
N PRO A 195 -9.83 3.80 5.14
CA PRO A 195 -9.57 3.29 3.79
C PRO A 195 -8.96 4.34 2.85
N LEU A 196 -9.26 5.65 3.05
CA LEU A 196 -8.84 6.71 2.12
C LEU A 196 -7.33 6.88 2.07
N SER A 197 -6.65 6.79 3.22
CA SER A 197 -5.18 6.79 3.28
C SER A 197 -4.56 5.62 2.50
N ALA A 198 -5.21 4.46 2.53
CA ALA A 198 -4.75 3.29 1.79
C ALA A 198 -4.96 3.45 0.27
N LEU A 199 -6.11 3.99 -0.12
CA LEU A 199 -6.45 4.24 -1.53
C LEU A 199 -5.52 5.30 -2.14
N ALA A 200 -5.20 6.35 -1.38
CA ALA A 200 -4.23 7.38 -1.80
C ALA A 200 -2.82 6.82 -2.08
N LEU A 201 -2.44 5.72 -1.46
CA LEU A 201 -1.16 5.06 -1.77
C LEU A 201 -1.15 4.32 -3.11
N ALA A 202 -2.33 4.09 -3.71
CA ALA A 202 -2.48 3.39 -4.98
C ALA A 202 -2.61 4.34 -6.20
N VAL A 203 -2.79 5.65 -5.96
CA VAL A 203 -2.80 6.71 -6.98
C VAL A 203 -1.39 7.01 -7.44
#